data_15f2bcc7ff1f07b6235fd41e9978465b
#
_entry.id   15f2bcc7ff1f07b6235fd41e9978465b
#
_cell.length_a   1.000
_cell.length_b   1.000
_cell.length_c   1.000
_cell.angle_alpha   90.00
_cell.angle_beta   90.00
_cell.angle_gamma   90.00
#
_symmetry.space_group_name_H-M   'P 1'
#
loop_
_entity.id
_entity.type
_entity.pdbx_description
1 polymer ?
#
loop_
_entity_poly.entity_id
_entity_poly.type
_entity_poly.pdbx_seq_one_letter_code
_entity_poly.pdbx_strand_id
1 'polypeptide(L)'
;MTMKKTMLLMTMLLLMTPLTGCLETIEPLAMDESGDCLYLDPGRESDGVLRILTYDIAAFSDEMFDVFTVRTGYKVEVIQADDSGGILEQLLQTQQAQQADLAIGLDNTYLQTALNFCLLQPHDANVSDISTSALEPYDGPMALPFDRGDVCLNYDETRVDGTNLTVPTSLWNLTEPEWKGLTAFPSPLTSSPGRAF
;
A
#
# COMPACT_ATOMS: atom_id res chain seq x y z
N MET A 1 -54.08 17.74 24.53
CA MET A 1 -53.21 16.72 25.14
C MET A 1 -52.68 15.67 24.16
N THR A 2 -53.01 15.80 22.87
CA THR A 2 -52.63 14.85 21.82
C THR A 2 -51.36 15.20 21.03
N MET A 3 -50.97 16.47 20.94
CA MET A 3 -49.77 16.90 20.21
C MET A 3 -48.46 16.51 20.86
N LYS A 4 -48.39 16.45 22.20
CA LYS A 4 -47.15 16.05 22.90
C LYS A 4 -46.83 14.56 22.78
N LYS A 5 -47.81 13.70 22.60
CA LYS A 5 -47.61 12.25 22.42
C LYS A 5 -47.10 11.90 21.02
N THR A 6 -47.57 12.62 19.99
CA THR A 6 -47.13 12.42 18.60
C THR A 6 -45.66 12.89 18.41
N MET A 7 -45.26 13.97 19.06
CA MET A 7 -43.87 14.48 18.99
C MET A 7 -42.91 13.55 19.72
N LEU A 8 -43.31 12.92 20.83
CA LEU A 8 -42.49 11.96 21.55
C LEU A 8 -42.30 10.64 20.79
N LEU A 9 -43.35 10.21 20.02
CA LEU A 9 -43.25 9.02 19.18
C LEU A 9 -42.34 9.24 17.94
N MET A 10 -42.35 10.46 17.40
CA MET A 10 -41.52 10.81 16.24
C MET A 10 -40.05 10.98 16.62
N THR A 11 -39.76 11.51 17.83
CA THR A 11 -38.38 11.57 18.35
C THR A 11 -37.85 10.17 18.74
N MET A 12 -38.69 9.26 19.18
CA MET A 12 -38.29 7.90 19.51
C MET A 12 -38.07 7.03 18.25
N LEU A 13 -38.76 7.33 17.16
CA LEU A 13 -38.56 6.67 15.86
C LEU A 13 -37.26 7.11 15.17
N LEU A 14 -36.81 8.36 15.40
CA LEU A 14 -35.54 8.89 14.90
C LEU A 14 -34.30 8.36 15.65
N LEU A 15 -34.49 7.86 16.88
CA LEU A 15 -33.42 7.26 17.69
C LEU A 15 -33.22 5.75 17.43
N MET A 16 -34.11 5.13 16.63
CA MET A 16 -33.99 3.73 16.23
C MET A 16 -33.57 3.52 14.76
N THR A 17 -33.00 4.54 14.12
CA THR A 17 -32.22 4.23 12.93
C THR A 17 -30.98 3.44 13.40
N PRO A 18 -30.85 2.15 13.06
CA PRO A 18 -29.61 1.47 13.33
C PRO A 18 -28.52 2.30 12.67
N LEU A 19 -27.49 2.67 13.41
CA LEU A 19 -26.20 2.99 12.88
C LEU A 19 -25.63 1.70 12.26
N THR A 20 -26.25 1.24 11.18
CA THR A 20 -25.57 0.40 10.21
C THR A 20 -24.56 1.33 9.56
N GLY A 21 -23.48 1.63 10.28
CA GLY A 21 -22.25 2.01 9.62
C GLY A 21 -22.00 0.89 8.64
N CYS A 22 -22.10 1.19 7.37
CA CYS A 22 -21.68 0.30 6.31
C CYS A 22 -20.21 -0.04 6.61
N LEU A 23 -19.97 -1.17 7.26
CA LEU A 23 -18.81 -1.96 6.94
C LEU A 23 -19.14 -2.49 5.52
N GLU A 24 -18.94 -1.68 4.51
CA GLU A 24 -18.81 -2.21 3.17
C GLU A 24 -17.60 -3.14 3.23
N THR A 25 -17.87 -4.43 3.27
CA THR A 25 -16.85 -5.44 3.03
C THR A 25 -16.38 -5.18 1.62
N ILE A 26 -15.12 -4.75 1.48
CA ILE A 26 -14.48 -4.64 0.17
C ILE A 26 -14.44 -6.05 -0.38
N GLU A 27 -15.28 -6.31 -1.37
CA GLU A 27 -15.29 -7.60 -2.07
C GLU A 27 -14.24 -7.54 -3.19
N PRO A 28 -13.49 -8.63 -3.43
CA PRO A 28 -12.59 -8.66 -4.57
C PRO A 28 -13.35 -8.44 -5.87
N LEU A 29 -12.70 -7.86 -6.86
CA LEU A 29 -13.19 -7.79 -8.24
C LEU A 29 -13.62 -9.21 -8.66
N ALA A 30 -14.66 -9.29 -9.48
CA ALA A 30 -15.28 -10.56 -9.84
C ALA A 30 -14.22 -11.64 -10.12
N MET A 31 -14.34 -12.75 -9.43
CA MET A 31 -13.60 -13.97 -9.69
C MET A 31 -14.49 -14.91 -10.47
N ASP A 32 -13.90 -15.75 -11.30
CA ASP A 32 -14.61 -16.85 -11.95
C ASP A 32 -14.88 -18.00 -10.97
N GLU A 33 -15.54 -19.04 -11.45
CA GLU A 33 -15.84 -20.25 -10.63
C GLU A 33 -14.56 -21.00 -10.18
N SER A 34 -13.40 -20.74 -10.81
CA SER A 34 -12.10 -21.32 -10.44
C SER A 34 -11.40 -20.50 -9.37
N GLY A 35 -11.85 -19.27 -9.08
CA GLY A 35 -11.20 -18.31 -8.20
C GLY A 35 -10.15 -17.46 -8.90
N ASP A 36 -10.12 -17.49 -10.24
CA ASP A 36 -9.24 -16.65 -11.03
C ASP A 36 -9.84 -15.25 -11.21
N CYS A 37 -8.98 -14.23 -11.18
CA CYS A 37 -9.42 -12.87 -11.36
C CYS A 37 -9.95 -12.63 -12.77
N LEU A 38 -11.19 -12.14 -12.86
CA LEU A 38 -11.75 -11.64 -14.09
C LEU A 38 -11.27 -10.20 -14.28
N TYR A 39 -10.20 -10.03 -15.03
CA TYR A 39 -9.74 -8.71 -15.40
C TYR A 39 -10.73 -8.09 -16.38
N LEU A 40 -11.39 -7.05 -15.93
CA LEU A 40 -12.19 -6.23 -16.81
C LEU A 40 -11.23 -5.59 -17.82
N ASP A 41 -11.54 -5.75 -19.11
CA ASP A 41 -10.89 -4.94 -20.14
C ASP A 41 -11.02 -3.48 -19.66
N PRO A 42 -9.91 -2.77 -19.44
CA PRO A 42 -9.96 -1.46 -18.80
C PRO A 42 -10.83 -0.45 -19.55
N GLY A 43 -11.33 -0.78 -20.73
CA GLY A 43 -12.34 0.00 -21.47
C GLY A 43 -12.05 1.51 -21.57
N ARG A 44 -10.94 1.94 -20.95
CA ARG A 44 -10.50 3.32 -20.93
C ARG A 44 -9.66 3.55 -22.16
N GLU A 45 -10.21 4.33 -23.10
CA GLU A 45 -9.40 4.83 -24.20
C GLU A 45 -8.20 5.62 -23.66
N SER A 46 -7.01 5.39 -24.26
CA SER A 46 -5.82 6.12 -23.89
C SER A 46 -6.04 7.63 -24.11
N ASP A 47 -5.90 8.40 -23.04
CA ASP A 47 -5.93 9.87 -23.06
C ASP A 47 -4.54 10.49 -23.26
N GLY A 48 -3.51 9.66 -23.51
CA GLY A 48 -2.12 10.08 -23.66
C GLY A 48 -1.43 10.42 -22.34
N VAL A 49 -1.98 9.96 -21.22
CA VAL A 49 -1.43 10.16 -19.87
C VAL A 49 -1.16 8.82 -19.23
N LEU A 50 0.04 8.63 -18.69
CA LEU A 50 0.42 7.52 -17.79
C LEU A 50 0.30 8.00 -16.35
N ARG A 51 -0.60 7.40 -15.58
CA ARG A 51 -0.80 7.70 -14.16
C ARG A 51 -0.08 6.69 -13.30
N ILE A 52 0.86 7.19 -12.51
CA ILE A 52 1.68 6.38 -11.61
C ILE A 52 1.23 6.65 -10.18
N LEU A 53 0.68 5.63 -9.51
CA LEU A 53 0.42 5.66 -8.09
C LEU A 53 1.68 5.24 -7.33
N THR A 54 2.22 6.13 -6.49
CA THR A 54 3.44 5.87 -5.73
C THR A 54 3.47 6.70 -4.44
N TYR A 55 4.51 6.56 -3.62
CA TYR A 55 4.69 7.35 -2.40
C TYR A 55 5.84 8.37 -2.56
N ASP A 56 5.91 9.34 -1.66
CA ASP A 56 6.72 10.57 -1.76
C ASP A 56 8.23 10.34 -1.90
N ILE A 57 8.76 9.18 -1.48
CA ILE A 57 10.20 8.89 -1.50
C ILE A 57 10.61 8.15 -2.78
N ALA A 58 9.72 7.95 -3.73
CA ALA A 58 10.09 7.31 -4.97
C ALA A 58 11.10 8.19 -5.72
N ALA A 59 12.24 7.60 -6.07
CA ALA A 59 13.37 8.29 -6.68
C ALA A 59 13.12 8.66 -8.15
N PHE A 60 12.02 9.36 -8.41
CA PHE A 60 11.69 9.87 -9.74
C PHE A 60 12.05 11.35 -9.83
N SER A 61 12.62 11.73 -10.96
CA SER A 61 12.88 13.12 -11.28
C SER A 61 12.02 13.55 -12.49
N ASP A 62 11.70 14.84 -12.53
CA ASP A 62 10.98 15.43 -13.66
C ASP A 62 11.70 15.14 -14.99
N GLU A 63 13.05 15.13 -14.99
CA GLU A 63 13.86 14.82 -16.16
C GLU A 63 13.60 13.38 -16.69
N MET A 64 13.38 12.41 -15.80
CA MET A 64 13.03 11.03 -16.22
C MET A 64 11.67 11.02 -16.92
N PHE A 65 10.71 11.77 -16.41
CA PHE A 65 9.38 11.87 -17.00
C PHE A 65 9.41 12.61 -18.35
N ASP A 66 10.22 13.65 -18.46
CA ASP A 66 10.43 14.35 -19.73
C ASP A 66 11.03 13.43 -20.81
N VAL A 67 12.07 12.65 -20.44
CA VAL A 67 12.68 11.66 -21.36
C VAL A 67 11.65 10.60 -21.78
N PHE A 68 10.84 10.11 -20.83
CA PHE A 68 9.77 9.16 -21.14
C PHE A 68 8.75 9.77 -22.10
N THR A 69 8.29 10.99 -21.83
CA THR A 69 7.31 11.70 -22.64
C THR A 69 7.83 11.92 -24.07
N VAL A 70 9.09 12.33 -24.21
CA VAL A 70 9.71 12.51 -25.54
C VAL A 70 9.78 11.20 -26.33
N ARG A 71 10.03 10.09 -25.66
CA ARG A 71 10.16 8.77 -26.31
C ARG A 71 8.84 8.13 -26.67
N THR A 72 7.82 8.33 -25.87
CA THR A 72 6.55 7.59 -25.96
C THR A 72 5.38 8.43 -26.42
N GLY A 73 5.46 9.75 -26.26
CA GLY A 73 4.34 10.67 -26.47
C GLY A 73 3.35 10.75 -25.31
N TYR A 74 3.50 9.91 -24.27
CA TYR A 74 2.64 9.94 -23.08
C TYR A 74 3.18 10.94 -22.06
N LYS A 75 2.28 11.72 -21.46
CA LYS A 75 2.59 12.52 -20.29
C LYS A 75 2.57 11.63 -19.06
N VAL A 76 3.32 12.00 -18.02
CA VAL A 76 3.30 11.31 -16.74
C VAL A 76 2.58 12.16 -15.71
N GLU A 77 1.64 11.58 -15.00
CA GLU A 77 0.99 12.13 -13.81
C GLU A 77 1.29 11.23 -12.62
N VAL A 78 1.76 11.82 -11.52
CA VAL A 78 2.03 11.08 -10.27
C VAL A 78 0.89 11.30 -9.29
N ILE A 79 0.33 10.20 -8.80
CA ILE A 79 -0.66 10.17 -7.74
C ILE A 79 0.09 9.72 -6.48
N GLN A 80 0.10 10.57 -5.45
CA GLN A 80 0.85 10.30 -4.23
C GLN A 80 0.00 9.59 -3.19
N ALA A 81 0.56 8.55 -2.59
CA ALA A 81 0.10 7.87 -1.39
C ALA A 81 1.11 8.09 -0.25
N ASP A 82 0.73 7.80 0.98
CA ASP A 82 1.61 7.99 2.14
C ASP A 82 2.76 6.98 2.17
N ASP A 83 2.43 5.70 1.97
CA ASP A 83 3.36 4.58 1.95
C ASP A 83 2.79 3.40 1.13
N SER A 84 3.43 2.24 1.20
CA SER A 84 2.96 1.02 0.51
C SER A 84 1.54 0.61 0.96
N GLY A 85 1.17 0.84 2.21
CA GLY A 85 -0.19 0.61 2.71
C GLY A 85 -1.20 1.58 2.11
N GLY A 86 -0.82 2.86 1.97
CA GLY A 86 -1.62 3.88 1.29
C GLY A 86 -1.82 3.57 -0.20
N ILE A 87 -0.81 2.99 -0.87
CA ILE A 87 -0.97 2.49 -2.24
C ILE A 87 -2.04 1.41 -2.30
N LEU A 88 -1.95 0.40 -1.42
CA LEU A 88 -2.96 -0.66 -1.37
C LEU A 88 -4.36 -0.11 -1.11
N GLU A 89 -4.49 0.82 -0.15
CA GLU A 89 -5.77 1.44 0.18
C GLU A 89 -6.38 2.15 -1.03
N GLN A 90 -5.60 2.95 -1.75
CA GLN A 90 -6.08 3.63 -2.96
C GLN A 90 -6.48 2.64 -4.06
N LEU A 91 -5.71 1.58 -4.28
CA LEU A 91 -6.08 0.52 -5.23
C LEU A 91 -7.41 -0.14 -4.86
N LEU A 92 -7.63 -0.43 -3.56
CA LEU A 92 -8.90 -1.00 -3.07
C LEU A 92 -10.07 -0.04 -3.27
N GLN A 93 -9.88 1.24 -2.98
CA GLN A 93 -10.95 2.25 -3.11
C GLN A 93 -11.32 2.51 -4.58
N THR A 94 -10.38 2.34 -5.50
CA THR A 94 -10.56 2.68 -6.92
C THR A 94 -10.69 1.47 -7.83
N GLN A 95 -10.81 0.26 -7.27
CA GLN A 95 -10.83 -0.98 -8.04
C GLN A 95 -11.94 -1.04 -9.13
N GLN A 96 -13.06 -0.36 -8.91
CA GLN A 96 -14.16 -0.29 -9.88
C GLN A 96 -14.07 0.86 -10.88
N ALA A 97 -13.17 1.81 -10.62
CA ALA A 97 -12.94 2.99 -11.47
C ALA A 97 -11.45 3.29 -11.47
N GLN A 98 -10.70 2.46 -12.18
CA GLN A 98 -9.23 2.54 -12.27
C GLN A 98 -8.75 3.98 -12.46
N GLN A 99 -7.93 4.46 -11.53
CA GLN A 99 -7.36 5.81 -11.55
C GLN A 99 -5.86 5.81 -11.87
N ALA A 100 -5.19 4.70 -11.69
CA ALA A 100 -3.77 4.54 -11.98
C ALA A 100 -3.54 3.46 -13.03
N ASP A 101 -2.54 3.66 -13.88
CA ASP A 101 -2.11 2.70 -14.90
C ASP A 101 -0.95 1.84 -14.37
N LEU A 102 -0.19 2.37 -13.41
CA LEU A 102 0.94 1.70 -12.78
C LEU A 102 0.99 2.04 -11.29
N ALA A 103 1.23 1.04 -10.44
CA ALA A 103 1.53 1.24 -9.04
C ALA A 103 2.99 0.89 -8.76
N ILE A 104 3.75 1.78 -8.10
CA ILE A 104 5.16 1.59 -7.75
C ILE A 104 5.33 1.77 -6.25
N GLY A 105 5.95 0.80 -5.59
CA GLY A 105 6.21 0.84 -4.16
C GLY A 105 5.24 -0.02 -3.32
N LEU A 106 4.47 -0.89 -3.97
CA LEU A 106 3.72 -1.93 -3.27
C LEU A 106 4.70 -3.01 -2.80
N ASP A 107 4.99 -3.05 -1.52
CA ASP A 107 5.98 -3.97 -0.96
C ASP A 107 5.44 -5.41 -0.77
N ASN A 108 6.34 -6.32 -0.44
CA ASN A 108 6.00 -7.74 -0.26
C ASN A 108 5.03 -8.03 0.89
N THR A 109 4.82 -7.10 1.83
CA THR A 109 3.85 -7.28 2.93
C THR A 109 2.41 -7.06 2.49
N TYR A 110 2.21 -6.27 1.42
CA TYR A 110 0.90 -5.92 0.86
C TYR A 110 0.61 -6.58 -0.49
N LEU A 111 1.64 -7.04 -1.21
CA LEU A 111 1.49 -7.63 -2.54
C LEU A 111 0.48 -8.78 -2.55
N GLN A 112 0.55 -9.70 -1.58
CA GLN A 112 -0.39 -10.81 -1.52
C GLN A 112 -1.85 -10.34 -1.36
N THR A 113 -2.07 -9.28 -0.61
CA THR A 113 -3.41 -8.70 -0.48
C THR A 113 -3.89 -8.12 -1.81
N ALA A 114 -3.03 -7.39 -2.53
CA ALA A 114 -3.37 -6.84 -3.84
C ALA A 114 -3.71 -7.95 -4.85
N LEU A 115 -2.99 -9.07 -4.82
CA LEU A 115 -3.27 -10.23 -5.65
C LEU A 115 -4.62 -10.87 -5.29
N ASN A 116 -4.90 -11.07 -4.01
CA ASN A 116 -6.14 -11.67 -3.53
C ASN A 116 -7.39 -10.85 -3.86
N PHE A 117 -7.23 -9.52 -3.99
CA PHE A 117 -8.32 -8.61 -4.36
C PHE A 117 -8.35 -8.28 -5.86
N CYS A 118 -7.55 -8.98 -6.68
CA CYS A 118 -7.51 -8.79 -8.14
C CYS A 118 -7.20 -7.33 -8.55
N LEU A 119 -6.35 -6.65 -7.82
CA LEU A 119 -6.01 -5.24 -8.05
C LEU A 119 -4.93 -5.04 -9.11
N LEU A 120 -4.21 -6.10 -9.47
CA LEU A 120 -3.10 -6.08 -10.42
C LEU A 120 -3.44 -6.93 -11.64
N GLN A 121 -2.98 -6.51 -12.81
CA GLN A 121 -3.17 -7.23 -14.07
C GLN A 121 -1.86 -7.88 -14.53
N PRO A 122 -1.92 -8.99 -15.28
CA PRO A 122 -0.74 -9.57 -15.88
C PRO A 122 -0.04 -8.58 -16.82
N HIS A 123 1.28 -8.60 -16.81
CA HIS A 123 2.13 -7.85 -17.72
C HIS A 123 2.94 -8.80 -18.61
N ASP A 124 3.37 -8.30 -19.75
CA ASP A 124 4.25 -8.96 -20.71
C ASP A 124 5.66 -8.29 -20.80
N ALA A 125 6.04 -7.57 -19.73
CA ALA A 125 7.33 -6.88 -19.69
C ALA A 125 8.49 -7.87 -19.77
N ASN A 126 9.53 -7.52 -20.53
CA ASN A 126 10.75 -8.32 -20.63
C ASN A 126 11.55 -8.24 -19.32
N VAL A 127 11.73 -9.38 -18.67
CA VAL A 127 12.47 -9.53 -17.40
C VAL A 127 13.90 -10.05 -17.58
N SER A 128 14.39 -10.19 -18.81
CA SER A 128 15.71 -10.79 -19.09
C SER A 128 16.87 -10.06 -18.42
N ASP A 129 16.71 -8.77 -18.15
CA ASP A 129 17.75 -7.93 -17.56
C ASP A 129 17.62 -7.83 -16.01
N ILE A 130 16.60 -8.48 -15.45
CA ILE A 130 16.38 -8.54 -14.00
C ILE A 130 17.10 -9.76 -13.43
N SER A 131 17.88 -9.58 -12.38
CA SER A 131 18.58 -10.70 -11.74
C SER A 131 17.59 -11.72 -11.15
N THR A 132 17.92 -13.00 -11.22
CA THR A 132 17.09 -14.08 -10.68
C THR A 132 16.80 -13.87 -9.19
N SER A 133 17.79 -13.41 -8.42
CA SER A 133 17.62 -13.16 -6.98
C SER A 133 16.64 -12.00 -6.67
N ALA A 134 16.44 -11.07 -7.60
CA ALA A 134 15.45 -10.02 -7.46
C ALA A 134 14.02 -10.53 -7.74
N LEU A 135 13.88 -11.57 -8.58
CA LEU A 135 12.61 -12.19 -8.89
C LEU A 135 12.15 -13.24 -7.85
N GLU A 136 13.09 -13.78 -7.04
CA GLU A 136 12.76 -14.83 -6.06
C GLU A 136 11.59 -14.50 -5.09
N PRO A 137 11.41 -13.25 -4.61
CA PRO A 137 10.29 -12.94 -3.72
C PRO A 137 8.91 -13.08 -4.39
N TYR A 138 8.85 -12.87 -5.71
CA TYR A 138 7.65 -13.03 -6.51
C TYR A 138 8.03 -13.27 -7.98
N ASP A 139 7.81 -14.47 -8.45
CA ASP A 139 8.05 -14.90 -9.84
C ASP A 139 6.73 -15.11 -10.58
N GLY A 140 5.88 -14.10 -10.56
CA GLY A 140 4.58 -14.12 -11.22
C GLY A 140 4.41 -12.96 -12.20
N PRO A 141 3.38 -12.99 -13.05
CA PRO A 141 3.17 -12.01 -14.10
C PRO A 141 2.51 -10.71 -13.63
N MET A 142 2.19 -10.55 -12.34
CA MET A 142 1.38 -9.43 -11.85
C MET A 142 2.19 -8.26 -11.32
N ALA A 143 3.46 -8.49 -10.98
CA ALA A 143 4.32 -7.46 -10.42
C ALA A 143 5.78 -7.70 -10.80
N LEU A 144 6.57 -6.63 -10.80
CA LEU A 144 8.01 -6.66 -11.01
C LEU A 144 8.73 -6.04 -9.82
N PRO A 145 9.91 -6.54 -9.44
CA PRO A 145 10.73 -5.89 -8.43
C PRO A 145 11.23 -4.54 -8.97
N PHE A 146 11.03 -3.49 -8.17
CA PHE A 146 11.51 -2.14 -8.49
C PHE A 146 12.78 -1.83 -7.71
N ASP A 147 12.75 -2.05 -6.40
CA ASP A 147 13.88 -1.86 -5.50
C ASP A 147 13.90 -2.91 -4.39
N ARG A 148 14.92 -2.85 -3.55
CA ARG A 148 15.04 -3.65 -2.35
C ARG A 148 15.54 -2.78 -1.21
N GLY A 149 14.82 -2.83 -0.08
CA GLY A 149 15.22 -2.21 1.17
C GLY A 149 15.30 -3.23 2.30
N ASP A 150 16.17 -2.98 3.27
CA ASP A 150 16.24 -3.76 4.50
C ASP A 150 15.72 -2.91 5.67
N VAL A 151 14.90 -3.51 6.54
CA VAL A 151 14.51 -2.89 7.79
C VAL A 151 15.59 -3.14 8.83
N CYS A 152 16.29 -2.09 9.23
CA CYS A 152 17.45 -2.17 10.10
C CYS A 152 17.22 -1.48 11.44
N LEU A 153 17.93 -1.95 12.47
CA LEU A 153 18.06 -1.23 13.73
C LEU A 153 19.02 -0.05 13.55
N ASN A 154 18.55 1.13 13.91
CA ASN A 154 19.37 2.32 13.99
C ASN A 154 19.55 2.70 15.47
N TYR A 155 20.73 3.09 15.86
CA TYR A 155 21.00 3.57 17.22
C TYR A 155 21.74 4.89 17.20
N ASP A 156 21.53 5.68 18.23
CA ASP A 156 22.21 6.95 18.44
C ASP A 156 23.51 6.69 19.22
N GLU A 157 24.66 6.78 18.54
CA GLU A 157 25.98 6.58 19.16
C GLU A 157 26.16 7.46 20.38
N THR A 158 25.70 8.70 20.33
CA THR A 158 25.86 9.65 21.45
C THR A 158 25.13 9.24 22.71
N ARG A 159 24.11 8.37 22.58
CA ARG A 159 23.36 7.81 23.72
C ARG A 159 23.92 6.50 24.22
N VAL A 160 24.72 5.82 23.43
CA VAL A 160 25.38 4.56 23.80
C VAL A 160 26.77 4.82 24.34
N ASP A 161 27.52 5.70 23.69
CA ASP A 161 28.88 6.08 24.12
C ASP A 161 28.90 6.69 25.54
N GLY A 162 29.79 6.17 26.37
CA GLY A 162 29.93 6.62 27.74
C GLY A 162 28.86 6.10 28.73
N THR A 163 27.96 5.20 28.27
CA THR A 163 27.02 4.47 29.11
C THR A 163 27.48 3.03 29.31
N ASN A 164 26.73 2.26 30.11
CA ASN A 164 26.92 0.82 30.25
C ASN A 164 26.18 0.01 29.16
N LEU A 165 25.56 0.69 28.20
CA LEU A 165 24.83 0.03 27.11
C LEU A 165 25.83 -0.52 26.10
N THR A 166 25.61 -1.74 25.66
CA THR A 166 26.33 -2.35 24.54
C THR A 166 25.45 -2.26 23.29
N VAL A 167 26.02 -1.87 22.15
CA VAL A 167 25.29 -1.85 20.86
C VAL A 167 24.62 -3.19 20.62
N PRO A 168 23.30 -3.21 20.40
CA PRO A 168 22.59 -4.47 20.21
C PRO A 168 22.99 -5.11 18.88
N THR A 169 23.37 -6.38 18.93
CA THR A 169 23.74 -7.18 17.74
C THR A 169 22.63 -8.14 17.34
N SER A 170 21.55 -8.19 18.11
CA SER A 170 20.35 -8.98 17.83
C SER A 170 19.13 -8.32 18.43
N LEU A 171 17.95 -8.68 17.92
CA LEU A 171 16.67 -8.22 18.48
C LEU A 171 16.47 -8.65 19.94
N TRP A 172 17.02 -9.80 20.33
CA TRP A 172 16.95 -10.30 21.70
C TRP A 172 17.64 -9.36 22.69
N ASN A 173 18.70 -8.67 22.30
CA ASN A 173 19.33 -7.70 23.17
C ASN A 173 18.39 -6.56 23.58
N LEU A 174 17.47 -6.17 22.70
CA LEU A 174 16.48 -5.12 22.99
C LEU A 174 15.45 -5.53 24.06
N THR A 175 15.36 -6.82 24.38
CA THR A 175 14.47 -7.34 25.43
C THR A 175 15.12 -7.33 26.81
N GLU A 176 16.44 -7.04 26.90
CA GLU A 176 17.18 -6.96 28.14
C GLU A 176 16.73 -5.72 28.97
N PRO A 177 16.79 -5.81 30.31
CA PRO A 177 16.30 -4.74 31.18
C PRO A 177 16.91 -3.35 30.92
N GLU A 178 18.17 -3.29 30.52
CA GLU A 178 18.89 -2.04 30.22
C GLU A 178 18.32 -1.29 29.03
N TRP A 179 17.63 -1.97 28.11
CA TRP A 179 17.00 -1.36 26.93
C TRP A 179 15.54 -0.92 27.15
N LYS A 180 15.03 -1.14 28.37
CA LYS A 180 13.65 -0.78 28.71
C LYS A 180 13.38 0.71 28.55
N GLY A 181 12.48 1.06 27.66
CA GLY A 181 12.10 2.45 27.37
C GLY A 181 13.09 3.22 26.49
N LEU A 182 14.12 2.54 25.96
CA LEU A 182 15.12 3.13 25.09
C LEU A 182 14.91 2.73 23.62
N THR A 183 14.03 1.78 23.34
CA THR A 183 13.73 1.32 22.00
C THR A 183 12.47 1.99 21.46
N ALA A 184 12.57 2.62 20.30
CA ALA A 184 11.44 3.11 19.54
C ALA A 184 11.15 2.15 18.38
N PHE A 185 9.88 1.89 18.15
CA PHE A 185 9.44 0.97 17.12
C PHE A 185 8.25 1.59 16.34
N PRO A 186 8.30 1.65 15.01
CA PRO A 186 7.17 2.16 14.24
C PRO A 186 5.97 1.21 14.38
N SER A 187 4.78 1.79 14.43
CA SER A 187 3.55 1.00 14.58
C SER A 187 3.34 0.08 13.36
N PRO A 188 3.13 -1.23 13.55
CA PRO A 188 2.79 -2.12 12.43
C PRO A 188 1.41 -1.85 11.82
N LEU A 189 0.60 -1.00 12.46
CA LEU A 189 -0.72 -0.63 11.94
C LEU A 189 -0.65 0.55 10.96
N THR A 190 0.38 1.40 11.08
CA THR A 190 0.45 2.68 10.34
C THR A 190 1.77 2.87 9.60
N SER A 191 2.65 1.88 9.58
CA SER A 191 3.97 1.97 8.96
C SER A 191 4.34 0.68 8.26
N SER A 192 4.64 0.73 6.96
CA SER A 192 5.09 -0.45 6.24
C SER A 192 6.42 -1.00 6.75
N PRO A 193 7.46 -0.21 7.12
CA PRO A 193 8.63 -0.74 7.82
C PRO A 193 8.29 -1.40 9.16
N GLY A 194 7.35 -0.83 9.92
CA GLY A 194 6.89 -1.43 11.18
C GLY A 194 6.18 -2.75 10.99
N ARG A 195 5.51 -2.94 9.86
CA ARG A 195 4.83 -4.19 9.52
C ARG A 195 5.79 -5.26 8.99
N ALA A 196 6.85 -4.84 8.29
CA ALA A 196 7.87 -5.72 7.74
C ALA A 196 8.86 -6.25 8.80
N PHE A 197 8.98 -5.55 9.96
CA PHE A 197 9.81 -5.94 11.09
C PHE A 197 9.18 -7.08 11.90
#